data_7c022f89ff20e567b85a066850b559f9
#
_entry.id   7c022f89ff20e567b85a066850b559f9
#
_cell.length_a   1.000
_cell.length_b   1.000
_cell.length_c   1.000
_cell.angle_alpha   90.00
_cell.angle_beta   90.00
_cell.angle_gamma   90.00
#
_symmetry.space_group_name_H-M   'P 1'
#
loop_
_entity.id
_entity.type
_entity.pdbx_description
1 polymer ?
#
loop_
_entity_poly.entity_id
_entity_poly.type
_entity_poly.pdbx_seq_one_letter_code
_entity_poly.pdbx_strand_id
1 'polypeptide(L)'
;MSRLWIALGALAGLLTVAMAAVVAHAIPDDTARRIAHSGVEMQAWHALALLGVGLWAPRGGRLADLAGAAFVLGLLAFCGAVYALAFAGLHAGPLAPTGGFLLMAGWALLGLSALRART
;
A
#
# COMPACT_ATOMS: atom_id res chain seq x y z
N MET A 1 -13.02 -0.39 13.48
CA MET A 1 -12.00 -0.63 12.45
C MET A 1 -10.75 0.24 12.56
N SER A 2 -10.82 1.40 13.25
CA SER A 2 -9.67 2.34 13.37
C SER A 2 -8.37 1.70 13.84
N ARG A 3 -8.44 0.89 14.90
CA ARG A 3 -7.25 0.21 15.43
C ARG A 3 -6.63 -0.78 14.42
N LEU A 4 -7.46 -1.43 13.64
CA LEU A 4 -7.00 -2.36 12.60
C LEU A 4 -6.20 -1.62 11.54
N TRP A 5 -6.73 -0.49 11.04
CA TRP A 5 -6.03 0.29 10.01
C TRP A 5 -4.71 0.85 10.51
N ILE A 6 -4.69 1.33 11.76
CA ILE A 6 -3.45 1.81 12.38
C ILE A 6 -2.44 0.67 12.53
N ALA A 7 -2.87 -0.51 12.98
CA ALA A 7 -1.99 -1.66 13.14
C ALA A 7 -1.43 -2.12 11.79
N LEU A 8 -2.28 -2.21 10.76
CA LEU A 8 -1.85 -2.60 9.42
C LEU A 8 -0.93 -1.54 8.79
N GLY A 9 -1.22 -0.27 9.00
CA GLY A 9 -0.34 0.82 8.56
C GLY A 9 1.02 0.78 9.25
N ALA A 10 1.04 0.54 10.56
CA ALA A 10 2.27 0.39 11.32
C ALA A 10 3.09 -0.82 10.86
N LEU A 11 2.42 -1.96 10.62
CA LEU A 11 3.08 -3.15 10.07
C LEU A 11 3.65 -2.87 8.68
N ALA A 12 2.86 -2.26 7.80
CA ALA A 12 3.33 -1.89 6.47
C ALA A 12 4.53 -0.94 6.53
N GLY A 13 4.51 0.02 7.45
CA GLY A 13 5.63 0.94 7.68
C GLY A 13 6.89 0.24 8.17
N LEU A 14 6.75 -0.66 9.14
CA LEU A 14 7.86 -1.50 9.61
C LEU A 14 8.48 -2.29 8.46
N LEU A 15 7.64 -2.96 7.68
CA LEU A 15 8.10 -3.75 6.53
C LEU A 15 8.70 -2.87 5.42
N THR A 16 8.22 -1.64 5.28
CA THR A 16 8.80 -0.66 4.33
C THR A 16 10.25 -0.37 4.67
N VAL A 17 10.54 -0.07 5.94
CA VAL A 17 11.90 0.22 6.38
C VAL A 17 12.80 -1.00 6.21
N ALA A 18 12.31 -2.18 6.61
CA ALA A 18 13.05 -3.43 6.42
C ALA A 18 13.32 -3.71 4.94
N MET A 19 12.31 -3.54 4.08
CA MET A 19 12.45 -3.78 2.64
C MET A 19 13.41 -2.77 1.99
N ALA A 20 13.36 -1.50 2.41
CA ALA A 20 14.30 -0.49 1.92
C ALA A 20 15.74 -0.89 2.18
N ALA A 21 16.05 -1.43 3.37
CA ALA A 21 17.36 -1.93 3.69
C ALA A 21 17.75 -3.13 2.84
N VAL A 22 16.86 -4.08 2.64
CA VAL A 22 17.09 -5.26 1.78
C VAL A 22 17.38 -4.82 0.35
N VAL A 23 16.59 -3.93 -0.20
CA VAL A 23 16.76 -3.43 -1.57
C VAL A 23 18.11 -2.74 -1.75
N ALA A 24 18.51 -1.92 -0.77
CA ALA A 24 19.77 -1.19 -0.83
C ALA A 24 21.00 -2.11 -0.79
N HIS A 25 20.93 -3.23 -0.05
CA HIS A 25 22.10 -4.04 0.26
C HIS A 25 22.11 -5.42 -0.40
N ALA A 26 20.97 -6.00 -0.76
CA ALA A 26 20.86 -7.39 -1.20
C ALA A 26 20.57 -7.55 -2.70
N ILE A 27 20.28 -6.49 -3.44
CA ILE A 27 20.00 -6.57 -4.88
C ILE A 27 21.15 -5.91 -5.66
N PRO A 28 22.01 -6.71 -6.30
CA PRO A 28 23.15 -6.15 -7.07
C PRO A 28 22.74 -5.60 -8.44
N ASP A 29 21.68 -6.13 -9.06
CA ASP A 29 21.22 -5.69 -10.37
C ASP A 29 20.48 -4.34 -10.29
N ASP A 30 20.93 -3.35 -11.09
CA ASP A 30 20.36 -2.01 -11.04
C ASP A 30 18.90 -1.95 -11.49
N THR A 31 18.53 -2.74 -12.50
CA THR A 31 17.14 -2.79 -12.99
C THR A 31 16.22 -3.40 -11.94
N ALA A 32 16.61 -4.53 -11.34
CA ALA A 32 15.85 -5.17 -10.27
C ALA A 32 15.73 -4.25 -9.06
N ARG A 33 16.79 -3.52 -8.73
CA ARG A 33 16.76 -2.55 -7.61
C ARG A 33 15.78 -1.43 -7.85
N ARG A 34 15.73 -0.88 -9.08
CA ARG A 34 14.73 0.17 -9.42
C ARG A 34 13.31 -0.35 -9.34
N ILE A 35 13.06 -1.57 -9.80
CA ILE A 35 11.74 -2.21 -9.72
C ILE A 35 11.34 -2.37 -8.24
N ALA A 36 12.22 -2.94 -7.43
CA ALA A 36 11.96 -3.12 -5.99
C ALA A 36 11.72 -1.78 -5.28
N HIS A 37 12.49 -0.75 -5.65
CA HIS A 37 12.37 0.59 -5.06
C HIS A 37 11.00 1.21 -5.33
N SER A 38 10.39 0.97 -6.50
CA SER A 38 9.03 1.42 -6.77
C SER A 38 8.02 0.78 -5.81
N GLY A 39 8.22 -0.49 -5.47
CA GLY A 39 7.40 -1.18 -4.47
C GLY A 39 7.56 -0.58 -3.08
N VAL A 40 8.80 -0.26 -2.68
CA VAL A 40 9.09 0.38 -1.39
C VAL A 40 8.40 1.74 -1.28
N GLU A 41 8.46 2.55 -2.33
CA GLU A 41 7.79 3.87 -2.34
C GLU A 41 6.27 3.73 -2.20
N MET A 42 5.66 2.86 -3.00
CA MET A 42 4.21 2.65 -2.94
C MET A 42 3.79 2.11 -1.58
N GLN A 43 4.59 1.22 -1.00
CA GLN A 43 4.33 0.68 0.33
C GLN A 43 4.43 1.77 1.40
N ALA A 44 5.43 2.65 1.32
CA ALA A 44 5.62 3.75 2.27
C ALA A 44 4.42 4.71 2.26
N TRP A 45 4.01 5.17 1.07
CA TRP A 45 2.89 6.11 0.94
C TRP A 45 1.60 5.52 1.51
N HIS A 46 1.35 4.24 1.22
CA HIS A 46 0.09 3.61 1.62
C HIS A 46 0.12 3.11 3.07
N ALA A 47 1.30 2.87 3.63
CA ALA A 47 1.45 2.70 5.08
C ALA A 47 0.97 3.95 5.82
N LEU A 48 1.41 5.13 5.38
CA LEU A 48 0.97 6.40 5.95
C LEU A 48 -0.52 6.66 5.68
N ALA A 49 -0.99 6.31 4.47
CA ALA A 49 -2.42 6.42 4.14
C ALA A 49 -3.29 5.57 5.06
N LEU A 50 -2.85 4.35 5.40
CA LEU A 50 -3.56 3.47 6.34
C LEU A 50 -3.63 4.06 7.75
N LEU A 51 -2.56 4.71 8.22
CA LEU A 51 -2.63 5.46 9.49
C LEU A 51 -3.67 6.57 9.40
N GLY A 52 -3.68 7.30 8.30
CA GLY A 52 -4.69 8.33 8.03
C GLY A 52 -6.11 7.78 8.03
N VAL A 53 -6.33 6.63 7.37
CA VAL A 53 -7.63 5.94 7.39
C VAL A 53 -8.04 5.60 8.82
N GLY A 54 -7.12 5.05 9.62
CA GLY A 54 -7.39 4.70 11.01
C GLY A 54 -7.83 5.88 11.86
N LEU A 55 -7.19 7.04 11.67
CA LEU A 55 -7.55 8.27 12.37
C LEU A 55 -8.88 8.85 11.87
N TRP A 56 -9.17 8.69 10.59
CA TRP A 56 -10.35 9.25 9.94
C TRP A 56 -11.60 8.35 10.05
N ALA A 57 -11.42 7.03 10.18
CA ALA A 57 -12.53 6.06 10.14
C ALA A 57 -13.71 6.40 11.05
N PRO A 58 -13.53 6.94 12.29
CA PRO A 58 -14.68 7.29 13.12
C PRO A 58 -15.62 8.32 12.50
N ARG A 59 -15.10 9.18 11.61
CA ARG A 59 -15.89 10.21 10.90
C ARG A 59 -16.23 9.79 9.48
N GLY A 60 -15.31 9.09 8.81
CA GLY A 60 -15.47 8.66 7.42
C GLY A 60 -16.37 7.46 7.20
N GLY A 61 -16.65 6.71 8.27
CA GLY A 61 -17.57 5.58 8.25
C GLY A 61 -17.16 4.48 7.27
N ARG A 62 -18.13 3.82 6.69
CA ARG A 62 -17.91 2.69 5.78
C ARG A 62 -17.02 3.01 4.58
N LEU A 63 -17.11 4.22 4.05
CA LEU A 63 -16.27 4.61 2.91
C LEU A 63 -14.80 4.66 3.29
N ALA A 64 -14.49 5.14 4.50
CA ALA A 64 -13.12 5.11 5.01
C ALA A 64 -12.62 3.66 5.22
N ASP A 65 -13.47 2.79 5.76
CA ASP A 65 -13.11 1.38 5.92
C ASP A 65 -12.90 0.68 4.57
N LEU A 66 -13.73 0.96 3.58
CA LEU A 66 -13.55 0.44 2.23
C LEU A 66 -12.25 0.96 1.59
N ALA A 67 -11.91 2.22 1.83
CA ALA A 67 -10.63 2.78 1.39
C ALA A 67 -9.45 2.01 2.01
N GLY A 68 -9.51 1.74 3.31
CA GLY A 68 -8.50 0.94 4.00
C GLY A 68 -8.36 -0.46 3.41
N ALA A 69 -9.48 -1.13 3.16
CA ALA A 69 -9.48 -2.45 2.53
C ALA A 69 -8.87 -2.41 1.12
N ALA A 70 -9.21 -1.40 0.32
CA ALA A 70 -8.65 -1.22 -1.01
C ALA A 70 -7.14 -0.97 -0.95
N PHE A 71 -6.65 -0.19 0.01
CA PHE A 71 -5.22 0.02 0.20
C PHE A 71 -4.49 -1.26 0.57
N VAL A 72 -5.02 -2.05 1.51
CA VAL A 72 -4.39 -3.31 1.93
C VAL A 72 -4.33 -4.29 0.76
N LEU A 73 -5.45 -4.52 0.08
CA LEU A 73 -5.51 -5.44 -1.06
C LEU A 73 -4.64 -4.94 -2.22
N GLY A 74 -4.67 -3.63 -2.48
CA GLY A 74 -3.86 -3.01 -3.51
C GLY A 74 -2.36 -3.13 -3.23
N LEU A 75 -1.93 -2.94 -1.99
CA LEU A 75 -0.54 -3.12 -1.59
C LEU A 75 -0.09 -4.57 -1.72
N LEU A 76 -0.91 -5.52 -1.27
CA LEU A 76 -0.58 -6.94 -1.39
C LEU A 76 -0.40 -7.34 -2.87
N ALA A 77 -1.30 -6.88 -3.73
CA ALA A 77 -1.23 -7.19 -5.16
C ALA A 77 -0.05 -6.48 -5.83
N PHE A 78 0.07 -5.18 -5.65
CA PHE A 78 1.10 -4.38 -6.32
C PHE A 78 2.51 -4.71 -5.81
N CYS A 79 2.73 -4.60 -4.50
CA CYS A 79 4.04 -4.87 -3.91
C CYS A 79 4.40 -6.34 -4.01
N GLY A 80 3.44 -7.25 -3.87
CA GLY A 80 3.66 -8.67 -4.07
C GLY A 80 4.18 -8.98 -5.47
N ALA A 81 3.55 -8.40 -6.50
CA ALA A 81 3.97 -8.57 -7.90
C ALA A 81 5.34 -7.95 -8.17
N VAL A 82 5.55 -6.73 -7.68
CA VAL A 82 6.81 -5.98 -7.90
C VAL A 82 7.99 -6.67 -7.20
N TYR A 83 7.81 -7.11 -5.95
CA TYR A 83 8.87 -7.80 -5.23
C TYR A 83 9.15 -9.19 -5.80
N ALA A 84 8.11 -9.92 -6.23
CA ALA A 84 8.29 -11.20 -6.91
C ALA A 84 9.13 -11.05 -8.19
N LEU A 85 8.87 -10.01 -8.97
CA LEU A 85 9.66 -9.72 -10.17
C LEU A 85 11.09 -9.35 -9.82
N ALA A 86 11.29 -8.44 -8.86
CA ALA A 86 12.62 -7.94 -8.49
C ALA A 86 13.51 -8.99 -7.85
N PHE A 87 12.97 -9.80 -6.93
CA PHE A 87 13.75 -10.78 -6.16
C PHE A 87 13.85 -12.14 -6.82
N ALA A 88 12.84 -12.57 -7.55
CA ALA A 88 12.75 -13.92 -8.09
C ALA A 88 12.58 -13.98 -9.62
N GLY A 89 12.47 -12.84 -10.28
CA GLY A 89 12.24 -12.79 -11.72
C GLY A 89 10.87 -13.35 -12.15
N LEU A 90 9.92 -13.44 -11.20
CA LEU A 90 8.58 -13.96 -11.47
C LEU A 90 7.68 -12.88 -12.03
N HIS A 91 7.09 -13.14 -13.18
CA HIS A 91 6.11 -12.25 -13.81
C HIS A 91 4.70 -12.63 -13.34
N ALA A 92 4.06 -11.72 -12.60
CA ALA A 92 2.73 -11.97 -12.03
C ALA A 92 1.58 -11.51 -12.94
N GLY A 93 1.87 -11.19 -14.21
CA GLY A 93 0.87 -10.79 -15.21
C GLY A 93 0.13 -9.50 -14.80
N PRO A 94 -1.23 -9.55 -14.75
CA PRO A 94 -2.02 -8.34 -14.46
C PRO A 94 -2.07 -7.95 -12.98
N LEU A 95 -1.35 -8.64 -12.09
CA LEU A 95 -1.48 -8.43 -10.64
C LEU A 95 -1.01 -7.02 -10.22
N ALA A 96 0.11 -6.53 -10.75
CA ALA A 96 0.59 -5.19 -10.43
C ALA A 96 -0.36 -4.08 -10.91
N PRO A 97 -0.85 -4.07 -12.17
CA PRO A 97 -1.86 -3.11 -12.60
C PRO A 97 -3.16 -3.19 -11.79
N THR A 98 -3.62 -4.40 -11.47
CA THR A 98 -4.81 -4.60 -10.63
C THR A 98 -4.60 -3.97 -9.26
N GLY A 99 -3.44 -4.20 -8.64
CA GLY A 99 -3.08 -3.57 -7.38
C GLY A 99 -3.07 -2.05 -7.47
N GLY A 100 -2.50 -1.50 -8.54
CA GLY A 100 -2.50 -0.06 -8.79
C GLY A 100 -3.91 0.53 -8.88
N PHE A 101 -4.82 -0.14 -9.58
CA PHE A 101 -6.22 0.30 -9.65
C PHE A 101 -6.91 0.25 -8.29
N LEU A 102 -6.64 -0.79 -7.49
CA LEU A 102 -7.16 -0.87 -6.12
C LEU A 102 -6.65 0.28 -5.25
N LEU A 103 -5.39 0.64 -5.37
CA LEU A 103 -4.82 1.77 -4.65
C LEU A 103 -5.48 3.09 -5.06
N MET A 104 -5.70 3.30 -6.35
CA MET A 104 -6.43 4.48 -6.85
C MET A 104 -7.87 4.50 -6.33
N ALA A 105 -8.55 3.37 -6.34
CA ALA A 105 -9.90 3.26 -5.78
C ALA A 105 -9.91 3.61 -4.29
N GLY A 106 -8.90 3.18 -3.54
CA GLY A 106 -8.73 3.53 -2.13
C GLY A 106 -8.65 5.05 -1.91
N TRP A 107 -7.86 5.74 -2.72
CA TRP A 107 -7.77 7.21 -2.64
C TRP A 107 -9.09 7.90 -2.99
N ALA A 108 -9.78 7.42 -4.03
CA ALA A 108 -11.09 7.96 -4.41
C ALA A 108 -12.12 7.75 -3.29
N LEU A 109 -12.16 6.57 -2.69
CA LEU A 109 -13.05 6.26 -1.57
C LEU A 109 -12.74 7.12 -0.35
N LEU A 110 -11.46 7.31 -0.05
CA LEU A 110 -11.05 8.15 1.08
C LEU A 110 -11.50 9.60 0.87
N GLY A 111 -11.26 10.16 -0.31
CA GLY A 111 -11.72 11.51 -0.67
C GLY A 111 -13.24 11.63 -0.58
N LEU A 112 -13.96 10.65 -1.13
CA LEU A 112 -15.42 10.62 -1.09
C LEU A 112 -15.94 10.53 0.36
N SER A 113 -15.27 9.77 1.21
CA SER A 113 -15.63 9.68 2.63
C SER A 113 -15.55 11.04 3.32
N ALA A 114 -14.55 11.84 2.97
CA ALA A 114 -14.39 13.19 3.53
C ALA A 114 -15.51 14.14 3.07
N LEU A 115 -15.87 14.06 1.77
CA LEU A 115 -16.93 14.90 1.21
C LEU A 115 -18.33 14.56 1.75
N ARG A 116 -18.53 13.32 2.18
CA ARG A 116 -19.82 12.86 2.71
C ARG A 116 -19.90 12.85 4.23
N ALA A 117 -18.78 13.05 4.91
CA ALA A 117 -18.77 13.10 6.37
C ALA A 117 -19.56 14.33 6.85
N ARG A 118 -20.41 14.11 7.86
CA ARG A 118 -21.10 15.22 8.53
C ARG A 118 -20.12 15.89 9.50
N THR A 119 -20.13 17.19 9.45
CA THR A 119 -19.32 18.03 10.38
C THR A 119 -19.97 18.12 11.76
#